data_a3c4ca83c797ca97b614c3d50cfb75e0
#
_entry.id   a3c4ca83c797ca97b614c3d50cfb75e0
#
_cell.length_a   1.000
_cell.length_b   1.000
_cell.length_c   1.000
_cell.angle_alpha   90.00
_cell.angle_beta   90.00
_cell.angle_gamma   90.00
#
_symmetry.space_group_name_H-M   'P 1'
#
loop_
_entity.id
_entity.type
_entity.pdbx_description
1 polymer ?
#
loop_
_entity_poly.entity_id
_entity_poly.type
_entity_poly.pdbx_seq_one_letter_code
_entity_poly.pdbx_strand_id
1 'polypeptide(L)'
;DQNQLISSTQKAELVDKIKNKIFLEIFNYVIDKNLFLSKGKTKMLDINTNEYNFSEIYIDEKQNKIFGTDVRSFLNDEASKINTTNEPRFFSNTLSKKGNTTILEKGVFTYCKNRAEDKCPPWILQSKKITHDAAKKTIYYDNAIVKVFDFPVFYFPKLSHPDPTVKRRSGFLMPILRNSSNTGAGL
;
A
#
# COMPACT_ATOMS: atom_id res chain seq x y z
N ASP A 1 39.10 7.26 3.88
CA ASP A 1 37.72 7.70 4.03
C ASP A 1 36.92 6.53 4.61
N GLN A 2 36.86 6.48 5.96
CA GLN A 2 35.98 5.52 6.63
C GLN A 2 34.55 5.99 6.49
N ASN A 3 33.83 5.43 5.51
CA ASN A 3 32.38 5.54 5.46
C ASN A 3 31.84 5.02 6.80
N GLN A 4 31.22 5.89 7.58
CA GLN A 4 30.59 5.50 8.82
C GLN A 4 29.36 4.65 8.45
N LEU A 5 29.53 3.34 8.51
CA LEU A 5 28.51 2.35 8.20
C LEU A 5 28.01 1.72 9.50
N ILE A 6 26.72 1.81 9.75
CA ILE A 6 26.06 1.01 10.79
C ILE A 6 25.38 -0.16 10.09
N SER A 7 25.72 -1.37 10.46
CA SER A 7 25.11 -2.58 9.94
C SER A 7 24.67 -3.51 11.06
N SER A 8 23.60 -4.24 10.81
CA SER A 8 23.14 -5.32 11.70
C SER A 8 22.65 -6.50 10.87
N THR A 9 22.96 -7.69 11.34
CA THR A 9 22.40 -8.97 10.86
C THR A 9 21.41 -9.58 11.86
N GLN A 10 21.12 -8.86 12.93
CA GLN A 10 20.13 -9.24 13.94
C GLN A 10 18.89 -8.37 13.81
N LYS A 11 17.77 -8.89 14.31
CA LYS A 11 16.50 -8.15 14.33
C LYS A 11 16.66 -6.81 15.03
N ALA A 12 16.23 -5.75 14.38
CA ALA A 12 16.26 -4.39 14.91
C ALA A 12 14.89 -3.74 14.76
N GLU A 13 14.57 -2.86 15.71
CA GLU A 13 13.42 -1.96 15.65
C GLU A 13 13.93 -0.53 15.52
N LEU A 14 13.47 0.18 14.52
CA LEU A 14 13.72 1.60 14.33
C LEU A 14 12.41 2.36 14.48
N VAL A 15 12.50 3.54 15.07
CA VAL A 15 11.38 4.49 15.15
C VAL A 15 11.79 5.75 14.43
N ASP A 16 11.06 6.14 13.39
CA ASP A 16 11.34 7.36 12.65
C ASP A 16 10.84 8.63 13.38
N LYS A 17 11.13 9.80 12.81
CA LYS A 17 10.77 11.11 13.39
C LYS A 17 9.25 11.32 13.53
N ILE A 18 8.46 10.62 12.73
CA ILE A 18 6.99 10.67 12.72
C ILE A 18 6.36 9.49 13.45
N LYS A 19 7.15 8.74 14.23
CA LYS A 19 6.75 7.61 15.06
C LYS A 19 6.29 6.35 14.30
N ASN A 20 6.66 6.19 13.02
CA ASN A 20 6.52 4.89 12.38
C ASN A 20 7.52 3.92 12.98
N LYS A 21 7.09 2.67 13.20
CA LYS A 21 7.94 1.59 13.69
C LYS A 21 8.36 0.72 12.52
N ILE A 22 9.65 0.47 12.39
CA ILE A 22 10.24 -0.34 11.31
C ILE A 22 10.98 -1.51 11.94
N PHE A 23 10.55 -2.71 11.65
CA PHE A 23 11.16 -3.96 12.09
C PHE A 23 11.97 -4.54 10.94
N LEU A 24 13.24 -4.84 11.19
CA LEU A 24 14.23 -5.21 10.21
C LEU A 24 14.94 -6.50 10.60
N GLU A 25 15.32 -7.31 9.62
CA GLU A 25 16.19 -8.48 9.85
C GLU A 25 17.66 -8.13 9.58
N ILE A 26 17.92 -7.49 8.45
CA ILE A 26 19.28 -7.11 8.01
C ILE A 26 19.22 -5.69 7.49
N PHE A 27 20.09 -4.83 7.97
CA PHE A 27 20.16 -3.48 7.43
C PHE A 27 21.59 -2.92 7.38
N ASN A 28 21.79 -1.97 6.50
CA ASN A 28 22.95 -1.12 6.36
C ASN A 28 22.51 0.34 6.36
N TYR A 29 23.15 1.16 7.18
CA TYR A 29 22.93 2.60 7.19
C TYR A 29 24.25 3.32 6.94
N VAL A 30 24.31 4.08 5.85
CA VAL A 30 25.46 4.89 5.46
C VAL A 30 25.25 6.29 5.98
N ILE A 31 25.90 6.65 7.08
CA ILE A 31 25.68 7.89 7.84
C ILE A 31 25.90 9.13 6.97
N ASP A 32 27.05 9.21 6.28
CA ASP A 32 27.41 10.38 5.45
C ASP A 32 26.41 10.67 4.34
N LYS A 33 25.77 9.63 3.84
CA LYS A 33 24.80 9.71 2.75
C LYS A 33 23.36 9.78 3.21
N ASN A 34 23.08 9.53 4.50
CA ASN A 34 21.74 9.33 5.05
C ASN A 34 20.93 8.29 4.25
N LEU A 35 21.62 7.19 3.91
CA LEU A 35 21.11 6.10 3.11
C LEU A 35 20.86 4.89 3.99
N PHE A 36 19.64 4.42 3.95
CA PHE A 36 19.23 3.21 4.64
C PHE A 36 18.86 2.13 3.62
N LEU A 37 19.41 0.94 3.78
CA LEU A 37 19.13 -0.21 2.95
C LEU A 37 18.82 -1.40 3.86
N SER A 38 17.66 -2.02 3.69
CA SER A 38 17.34 -3.30 4.31
C SER A 38 17.09 -4.36 3.27
N LYS A 39 17.66 -5.55 3.50
CA LYS A 39 17.40 -6.78 2.74
C LYS A 39 16.79 -7.81 3.65
N GLY A 40 15.82 -8.57 3.14
CA GLY A 40 15.04 -9.52 3.91
C GLY A 40 13.72 -8.92 4.40
N LYS A 41 13.01 -9.65 5.24
CA LYS A 41 11.68 -9.26 5.71
C LYS A 41 11.75 -7.96 6.50
N THR A 42 11.17 -6.93 5.94
CA THR A 42 11.00 -5.63 6.60
C THR A 42 9.52 -5.37 6.81
N LYS A 43 9.14 -5.06 8.05
CA LYS A 43 7.77 -4.70 8.42
C LYS A 43 7.76 -3.28 8.94
N MET A 44 6.91 -2.44 8.39
CA MET A 44 6.69 -1.07 8.86
C MET A 44 5.26 -0.93 9.37
N LEU A 45 5.09 -0.31 10.52
CA LEU A 45 3.82 0.13 11.07
C LEU A 45 3.81 1.65 11.08
N ASP A 46 2.83 2.27 10.44
CA ASP A 46 2.66 3.71 10.52
C ASP A 46 1.87 4.13 11.76
N ILE A 47 1.74 5.44 11.98
CA ILE A 47 1.01 6.01 13.13
C ILE A 47 -0.48 5.64 13.13
N ASN A 48 -1.05 5.27 11.99
CA ASN A 48 -2.44 4.83 11.86
C ASN A 48 -2.58 3.31 11.95
N THR A 49 -1.53 2.62 12.38
CA THR A 49 -1.45 1.15 12.49
C THR A 49 -1.57 0.42 11.14
N ASN A 50 -1.39 1.11 10.02
CA ASN A 50 -1.25 0.44 8.73
C ASN A 50 0.05 -0.36 8.71
N GLU A 51 -0.04 -1.59 8.23
CA GLU A 51 1.09 -2.50 8.12
C GLU A 51 1.58 -2.56 6.67
N TYR A 52 2.89 -2.42 6.50
CA TYR A 52 3.58 -2.54 5.22
C TYR A 52 4.71 -3.55 5.35
N ASN A 53 4.71 -4.56 4.50
CA ASN A 53 5.76 -5.56 4.44
C ASN A 53 6.51 -5.43 3.11
N PHE A 54 7.85 -5.55 3.16
CA PHE A 54 8.74 -5.44 2.02
C PHE A 54 9.73 -6.60 2.03
N SER A 55 10.18 -7.04 0.86
CA SER A 55 11.34 -7.93 0.73
C SER A 55 12.65 -7.15 0.79
N GLU A 56 12.68 -5.95 0.21
CA GLU A 56 13.79 -5.00 0.30
C GLU A 56 13.22 -3.59 0.42
N ILE A 57 13.90 -2.75 1.17
CA ILE A 57 13.59 -1.32 1.27
C ILE A 57 14.87 -0.49 1.21
N TYR A 58 14.80 0.59 0.45
CA TYR A 58 15.81 1.61 0.31
C TYR A 58 15.22 2.96 0.67
N ILE A 59 15.86 3.69 1.57
CA ILE A 59 15.44 5.02 2.01
C ILE A 59 16.59 5.98 1.84
N ASP A 60 16.37 7.04 1.07
CA ASP A 60 17.27 8.19 0.94
C ASP A 60 16.62 9.37 1.63
N GLU A 61 17.07 9.67 2.84
CA GLU A 61 16.54 10.76 3.64
C GLU A 61 16.84 12.13 3.04
N LYS A 62 18.01 12.30 2.38
CA LYS A 62 18.40 13.57 1.75
C LYS A 62 17.49 13.93 0.58
N GLN A 63 17.08 12.92 -0.20
CA GLN A 63 16.22 13.11 -1.36
C GLN A 63 14.73 12.90 -1.04
N ASN A 64 14.40 12.54 0.20
CA ASN A 64 13.06 12.15 0.63
C ASN A 64 12.45 11.09 -0.31
N LYS A 65 13.26 10.05 -0.59
CA LYS A 65 12.88 8.94 -1.46
C LYS A 65 12.82 7.64 -0.67
N ILE A 66 11.80 6.86 -0.95
CA ILE A 66 11.64 5.47 -0.47
C ILE A 66 11.41 4.61 -1.70
N PHE A 67 12.10 3.49 -1.77
CA PHE A 67 11.87 2.46 -2.76
C PHE A 67 11.76 1.12 -2.05
N GLY A 68 10.77 0.29 -2.42
CA GLY A 68 10.57 -1.03 -1.85
C GLY A 68 10.11 -2.03 -2.89
N THR A 69 10.39 -3.31 -2.64
CA THR A 69 10.00 -4.43 -3.50
C THR A 69 9.08 -5.39 -2.78
N ASP A 70 8.25 -6.12 -3.54
CA ASP A 70 7.29 -7.12 -3.05
C ASP A 70 6.41 -6.59 -1.92
N VAL A 71 5.82 -5.43 -2.16
CA VAL A 71 5.09 -4.69 -1.14
C VAL A 71 3.75 -5.35 -0.85
N ARG A 72 3.49 -5.65 0.41
CA ARG A 72 2.21 -6.13 0.93
C ARG A 72 1.74 -5.19 2.02
N SER A 73 0.59 -4.59 1.85
CA SER A 73 0.06 -3.65 2.83
C SER A 73 -1.31 -4.09 3.31
N PHE A 74 -1.50 -3.97 4.62
CA PHE A 74 -2.77 -4.14 5.30
C PHE A 74 -3.13 -2.79 5.93
N LEU A 75 -4.22 -2.21 5.46
CA LEU A 75 -4.64 -0.88 5.90
C LEU A 75 -5.64 -1.00 7.03
N ASN A 76 -5.46 -0.20 8.07
CA ASN A 76 -6.43 -0.10 9.15
C ASN A 76 -7.62 0.76 8.70
N ASP A 77 -8.82 0.19 8.74
CA ASP A 77 -10.03 0.82 8.23
C ASP A 77 -10.76 1.70 9.26
N GLU A 78 -10.13 2.02 10.39
CA GLU A 78 -10.76 2.91 11.39
C GLU A 78 -11.16 4.28 10.81
N ALA A 79 -10.46 4.74 9.77
CA ALA A 79 -10.75 6.02 9.13
C ALA A 79 -11.99 5.98 8.25
N SER A 80 -12.31 4.85 7.63
CA SER A 80 -13.46 4.74 6.70
C SER A 80 -14.76 4.34 7.39
N LYS A 81 -14.71 3.66 8.54
CA LYS A 81 -15.86 3.20 9.36
C LYS A 81 -17.01 2.56 8.57
N ILE A 82 -16.75 2.12 7.33
CA ILE A 82 -17.80 1.60 6.44
C ILE A 82 -18.18 0.17 6.82
N ASN A 83 -17.21 -0.64 7.22
CA ASN A 83 -17.47 -2.00 7.68
C ASN A 83 -16.24 -2.56 8.43
N THR A 84 -16.38 -2.86 9.71
CA THR A 84 -15.31 -3.36 10.59
C THR A 84 -14.84 -4.79 10.27
N THR A 85 -15.52 -5.47 9.33
CA THR A 85 -15.19 -6.86 8.95
C THR A 85 -14.32 -6.96 7.70
N ASN A 86 -14.12 -5.87 6.96
CA ASN A 86 -13.30 -5.85 5.76
C ASN A 86 -11.87 -5.43 6.08
N GLU A 87 -10.94 -6.01 5.35
CA GLU A 87 -9.50 -5.76 5.50
C GLU A 87 -8.95 -5.23 4.17
N PRO A 88 -8.92 -3.89 4.00
CA PRO A 88 -8.34 -3.29 2.80
C PRO A 88 -6.86 -3.62 2.73
N ARG A 89 -6.45 -4.18 1.61
CA ARG A 89 -5.06 -4.58 1.38
C ARG A 89 -4.64 -4.37 -0.05
N PHE A 90 -3.36 -4.12 -0.25
CA PHE A 90 -2.79 -4.07 -1.58
C PHE A 90 -1.46 -4.81 -1.67
N PHE A 91 -1.16 -5.22 -2.90
CA PHE A 91 0.11 -5.78 -3.31
C PHE A 91 0.69 -4.93 -4.42
N SER A 92 1.99 -4.81 -4.48
CA SER A 92 2.68 -4.30 -5.67
C SER A 92 4.06 -4.90 -5.78
N ASN A 93 4.56 -5.02 -7.03
CA ASN A 93 5.93 -5.47 -7.24
C ASN A 93 6.92 -4.46 -6.68
N THR A 94 6.66 -3.18 -6.92
CA THR A 94 7.51 -2.10 -6.41
C THR A 94 6.67 -0.95 -5.87
N LEU A 95 7.23 -0.27 -4.87
CA LEU A 95 6.76 0.99 -4.36
C LEU A 95 7.89 2.02 -4.50
N SER A 96 7.60 3.16 -5.09
CA SER A 96 8.49 4.31 -5.12
C SER A 96 7.77 5.52 -4.58
N LYS A 97 8.31 6.12 -3.52
CA LYS A 97 7.78 7.36 -2.93
C LYS A 97 8.82 8.45 -3.05
N LYS A 98 8.40 9.62 -3.53
CA LYS A 98 9.21 10.83 -3.55
C LYS A 98 8.34 12.02 -3.15
N GLY A 99 8.65 12.62 -2.00
CA GLY A 99 7.81 13.67 -1.43
C GLY A 99 6.36 13.22 -1.25
N ASN A 100 5.43 13.92 -1.87
CA ASN A 100 3.99 13.65 -1.76
C ASN A 100 3.45 12.63 -2.78
N THR A 101 4.31 12.10 -3.65
CA THR A 101 3.91 11.17 -4.69
C THR A 101 4.38 9.76 -4.36
N THR A 102 3.46 8.81 -4.31
CA THR A 102 3.75 7.38 -4.19
C THR A 102 3.30 6.68 -5.47
N ILE A 103 4.18 5.86 -6.04
CA ILE A 103 3.93 5.07 -7.24
C ILE A 103 4.06 3.60 -6.87
N LEU A 104 3.06 2.82 -7.23
CA LEU A 104 3.03 1.37 -7.12
C LEU A 104 2.97 0.78 -8.53
N GLU A 105 3.88 -0.16 -8.85
CA GLU A 105 3.86 -0.86 -10.13
C GLU A 105 3.29 -2.27 -9.98
N LYS A 106 2.46 -2.66 -10.94
CA LYS A 106 1.70 -3.92 -10.93
C LYS A 106 0.91 -4.08 -9.63
N GLY A 107 0.15 -3.01 -9.31
CA GLY A 107 -0.64 -2.95 -8.09
C GLY A 107 -1.91 -3.79 -8.18
N VAL A 108 -2.24 -4.46 -7.08
CA VAL A 108 -3.51 -5.18 -6.88
C VAL A 108 -4.09 -4.72 -5.55
N PHE A 109 -5.32 -4.24 -5.59
CA PHE A 109 -6.06 -3.79 -4.42
C PHE A 109 -7.32 -4.62 -4.23
N THR A 110 -7.68 -4.89 -2.98
CA THR A 110 -8.98 -5.45 -2.61
C THR A 110 -9.46 -4.90 -1.28
N TYR A 111 -10.77 -4.86 -1.12
CA TYR A 111 -11.46 -4.45 0.11
C TYR A 111 -12.42 -5.56 0.56
N CYS A 112 -11.89 -6.75 0.76
CA CYS A 112 -12.64 -7.92 1.16
C CYS A 112 -12.13 -8.48 2.48
N LYS A 113 -13.02 -9.11 3.24
CA LYS A 113 -12.63 -9.87 4.43
C LYS A 113 -11.58 -10.93 4.05
N ASN A 114 -10.53 -11.03 4.86
CA ASN A 114 -9.57 -12.11 4.73
C ASN A 114 -10.21 -13.41 5.24
N ARG A 115 -10.33 -14.40 4.38
CA ARG A 115 -10.87 -15.72 4.73
C ARG A 115 -9.75 -16.72 4.68
N ALA A 116 -9.57 -17.46 5.77
CA ALA A 116 -8.51 -18.49 5.85
C ALA A 116 -8.65 -19.59 4.81
N GLU A 117 -9.90 -19.87 4.39
CA GLU A 117 -10.23 -20.93 3.43
C GLU A 117 -10.26 -20.46 1.97
N ASP A 118 -10.56 -19.16 1.73
CA ASP A 118 -10.62 -18.57 0.39
C ASP A 118 -9.27 -17.95 0.01
N LYS A 119 -8.53 -18.60 -0.86
CA LYS A 119 -7.22 -18.10 -1.33
C LYS A 119 -7.32 -16.82 -2.17
N CYS A 120 -8.46 -16.54 -2.78
CA CYS A 120 -8.67 -15.38 -3.64
C CYS A 120 -9.80 -14.49 -3.10
N PRO A 121 -9.62 -13.17 -3.07
CA PRO A 121 -10.72 -12.25 -2.76
C PRO A 121 -11.78 -12.32 -3.86
N PRO A 122 -13.08 -12.16 -3.52
CA PRO A 122 -14.16 -12.19 -4.50
C PRO A 122 -14.03 -11.12 -5.59
N TRP A 123 -13.37 -10.00 -5.30
CA TRP A 123 -13.02 -9.00 -6.31
C TRP A 123 -11.67 -8.37 -6.03
N ILE A 124 -11.00 -7.96 -7.10
CA ILE A 124 -9.74 -7.23 -7.09
C ILE A 124 -9.75 -6.10 -8.13
N LEU A 125 -9.05 -5.03 -7.82
CA LEU A 125 -8.68 -3.99 -8.76
C LEU A 125 -7.18 -4.15 -9.05
N GLN A 126 -6.85 -4.57 -10.27
CA GLN A 126 -5.49 -4.72 -10.75
C GLN A 126 -5.13 -3.55 -11.65
N SER A 127 -3.93 -2.98 -11.51
CA SER A 127 -3.47 -1.89 -12.35
C SER A 127 -2.00 -2.04 -12.68
N LYS A 128 -1.61 -1.63 -13.88
CA LYS A 128 -0.20 -1.59 -14.29
C LYS A 128 0.59 -0.60 -13.44
N LYS A 129 -0.02 0.56 -13.13
CA LYS A 129 0.58 1.61 -12.30
C LYS A 129 -0.51 2.30 -11.50
N ILE A 130 -0.24 2.48 -10.21
CA ILE A 130 -1.09 3.27 -9.30
C ILE A 130 -0.24 4.43 -8.81
N THR A 131 -0.76 5.65 -8.92
CA THR A 131 -0.10 6.85 -8.43
C THR A 131 -0.98 7.53 -7.39
N HIS A 132 -0.49 7.62 -6.16
CA HIS A 132 -1.13 8.38 -5.10
C HIS A 132 -0.44 9.74 -4.97
N ASP A 133 -1.18 10.79 -5.25
CA ASP A 133 -0.77 12.18 -5.05
C ASP A 133 -1.40 12.70 -3.74
N ALA A 134 -0.61 12.69 -2.68
CA ALA A 134 -1.08 13.09 -1.35
C ALA A 134 -1.40 14.60 -1.28
N ALA A 135 -0.76 15.45 -2.09
CA ALA A 135 -1.05 16.87 -2.15
C ALA A 135 -2.43 17.13 -2.78
N LYS A 136 -2.76 16.41 -3.84
CA LYS A 136 -4.08 16.47 -4.50
C LYS A 136 -5.12 15.57 -3.82
N LYS A 137 -4.71 14.75 -2.88
CA LYS A 137 -5.54 13.73 -2.23
C LYS A 137 -6.30 12.89 -3.26
N THR A 138 -5.58 12.38 -4.25
CA THR A 138 -6.16 11.66 -5.40
C THR A 138 -5.30 10.46 -5.74
N ILE A 139 -5.96 9.34 -6.06
CA ILE A 139 -5.33 8.13 -6.53
C ILE A 139 -5.67 7.95 -8.00
N TYR A 140 -4.64 7.75 -8.82
CA TYR A 140 -4.73 7.53 -10.27
C TYR A 140 -4.33 6.10 -10.59
N TYR A 141 -5.02 5.48 -11.54
CA TYR A 141 -4.76 4.13 -12.01
C TYR A 141 -4.56 4.16 -13.53
N ASP A 142 -3.49 3.55 -13.98
CA ASP A 142 -3.20 3.33 -15.38
C ASP A 142 -3.47 1.87 -15.74
N ASN A 143 -4.29 1.62 -16.77
CA ASN A 143 -4.70 0.29 -17.20
C ASN A 143 -5.29 -0.54 -16.06
N ALA A 144 -6.37 -0.04 -15.48
CA ALA A 144 -7.06 -0.70 -14.38
C ALA A 144 -8.04 -1.77 -14.89
N ILE A 145 -8.00 -2.95 -14.27
CA ILE A 145 -8.89 -4.08 -14.54
C ILE A 145 -9.56 -4.46 -13.23
N VAL A 146 -10.89 -4.42 -13.20
CA VAL A 146 -11.67 -5.01 -12.11
C VAL A 146 -11.94 -6.45 -12.47
N LYS A 147 -11.57 -7.36 -11.57
CA LYS A 147 -11.86 -8.80 -11.68
C LYS A 147 -12.79 -9.22 -10.57
N VAL A 148 -13.73 -10.09 -10.91
CA VAL A 148 -14.63 -10.77 -9.97
C VAL A 148 -14.43 -12.27 -10.14
N PHE A 149 -14.03 -12.97 -9.06
CA PHE A 149 -13.63 -14.39 -9.10
C PHE A 149 -12.65 -14.68 -10.26
N ASP A 150 -11.60 -13.84 -10.39
CA ASP A 150 -10.57 -13.88 -11.43
C ASP A 150 -11.03 -13.58 -12.87
N PHE A 151 -12.33 -13.39 -13.13
CA PHE A 151 -12.83 -12.96 -14.44
C PHE A 151 -12.75 -11.44 -14.57
N PRO A 152 -12.11 -10.92 -15.65
CA PRO A 152 -12.10 -9.49 -15.92
C PRO A 152 -13.50 -9.01 -16.32
N VAL A 153 -14.07 -8.09 -15.53
CA VAL A 153 -15.42 -7.56 -15.79
C VAL A 153 -15.41 -6.14 -16.29
N PHE A 154 -14.41 -5.32 -15.89
CA PHE A 154 -14.28 -3.94 -16.34
C PHE A 154 -12.82 -3.62 -16.62
N TYR A 155 -12.59 -2.82 -17.66
CA TYR A 155 -11.30 -2.26 -18.00
C TYR A 155 -11.40 -0.74 -18.13
N PHE A 156 -10.50 -0.05 -17.45
CA PHE A 156 -10.38 1.40 -17.48
C PHE A 156 -8.95 1.77 -17.90
N PRO A 157 -8.75 2.36 -19.08
CA PRO A 157 -7.42 2.83 -19.50
C PRO A 157 -6.83 3.82 -18.49
N LYS A 158 -7.68 4.69 -17.97
CA LYS A 158 -7.39 5.63 -16.88
C LYS A 158 -8.57 5.71 -15.94
N LEU A 159 -8.29 5.60 -14.65
CA LEU A 159 -9.26 5.75 -13.58
C LEU A 159 -8.65 6.65 -12.50
N SER A 160 -9.44 7.46 -11.86
CA SER A 160 -9.01 8.18 -10.67
C SER A 160 -10.16 8.32 -9.67
N HIS A 161 -9.81 8.31 -8.41
CA HIS A 161 -10.75 8.60 -7.33
C HIS A 161 -10.07 9.37 -6.20
N PRO A 162 -10.85 10.07 -5.36
CA PRO A 162 -10.32 10.73 -4.17
C PRO A 162 -9.69 9.71 -3.22
N ASP A 163 -8.67 10.15 -2.51
CA ASP A 163 -8.11 9.42 -1.37
C ASP A 163 -9.21 9.18 -0.31
N PRO A 164 -9.26 8.03 0.37
CA PRO A 164 -10.24 7.72 1.42
C PRO A 164 -10.35 8.75 2.55
N THR A 165 -9.30 9.55 2.78
CA THR A 165 -9.33 10.64 3.77
C THR A 165 -10.20 11.84 3.37
N VAL A 166 -10.65 11.90 2.12
CA VAL A 166 -11.51 12.98 1.60
C VAL A 166 -12.97 12.66 1.83
N LYS A 167 -13.61 13.34 2.78
CA LYS A 167 -15.00 13.06 3.19
C LYS A 167 -16.06 13.32 2.11
N ARG A 168 -15.84 14.24 1.16
CA ARG A 168 -16.78 14.58 0.07
C ARG A 168 -16.03 15.09 -1.16
N ARG A 169 -16.19 14.41 -2.28
CA ARG A 169 -15.80 14.88 -3.62
C ARG A 169 -16.75 14.29 -4.66
N SER A 170 -17.08 15.06 -5.68
CA SER A 170 -17.74 14.52 -6.87
C SER A 170 -16.76 13.63 -7.61
N GLY A 171 -17.16 12.42 -7.94
CA GLY A 171 -16.30 11.46 -8.65
C GLY A 171 -16.95 10.09 -8.77
N PHE A 172 -16.30 9.19 -9.48
CA PHE A 172 -16.72 7.80 -9.58
C PHE A 172 -16.53 7.13 -8.21
N LEU A 173 -17.63 6.74 -7.58
CA LEU A 173 -17.57 5.96 -6.36
C LEU A 173 -17.16 4.53 -6.71
N MET A 174 -16.34 3.91 -5.87
CA MET A 174 -16.07 2.47 -5.97
C MET A 174 -17.38 1.70 -5.88
N PRO A 175 -17.69 0.80 -6.82
CA PRO A 175 -18.90 -0.02 -6.73
C PRO A 175 -18.83 -0.89 -5.46
N ILE A 176 -19.86 -0.79 -4.63
CA ILE A 176 -20.00 -1.62 -3.44
C ILE A 176 -20.97 -2.74 -3.80
N LEU A 177 -20.47 -3.96 -3.94
CA LEU A 177 -21.31 -5.13 -4.09
C LEU A 177 -21.92 -5.47 -2.73
N ARG A 178 -23.23 -5.25 -2.60
CA ARG A 178 -24.00 -5.66 -1.43
C ARG A 178 -24.86 -6.85 -1.79
N ASN A 179 -24.79 -7.89 -0.98
CA ASN A 179 -25.74 -8.99 -1.02
C ASN A 179 -26.69 -8.82 0.18
N SER A 180 -27.96 -8.60 -0.07
CA SER A 180 -29.00 -8.48 0.94
C SER A 180 -29.97 -9.63 0.78
N SER A 181 -30.29 -10.31 1.88
CA SER A 181 -31.27 -11.39 1.89
C SER A 181 -32.69 -10.96 1.45
N ASN A 182 -32.98 -9.65 1.53
CA ASN A 182 -34.31 -9.11 1.21
C ASN A 182 -34.42 -8.50 -0.19
N THR A 183 -33.31 -8.05 -0.80
CA THR A 183 -33.34 -7.30 -2.08
C THR A 183 -32.45 -7.91 -3.16
N GLY A 184 -31.74 -9.02 -2.88
CA GLY A 184 -30.80 -9.61 -3.83
C GLY A 184 -29.46 -8.84 -3.93
N ALA A 185 -28.71 -9.11 -5.00
CA ALA A 185 -27.46 -8.43 -5.27
C ALA A 185 -27.70 -7.06 -5.90
N GLY A 186 -27.08 -6.02 -5.36
CA GLY A 186 -27.13 -4.66 -5.88
C GLY A 186 -25.72 -4.09 -6.06
N LEU A 187 -25.57 -3.15 -6.98
CA LEU A 187 -24.37 -2.33 -7.23
C LEU A 187 -24.47 -1.02 -6.45
#